data_4cbc3e170a9a44dead36f07af2f9c711
#
_entry.id   4cbc3e170a9a44dead36f07af2f9c711
#
_cell.length_a   1.000
_cell.length_b   1.000
_cell.length_c   1.000
_cell.angle_alpha   90.00
_cell.angle_beta   90.00
_cell.angle_gamma   90.00
#
_symmetry.space_group_name_H-M   'P 1'
#
loop_
_entity.id
_entity.type
_entity.pdbx_description
1 polymer ?
#
loop_
_entity_poly.entity_id
_entity_poly.type
_entity_poly.pdbx_seq_one_letter_code
_entity_poly.pdbx_strand_id
1 'polypeptide(L)'
;HWTVKDITDYLKSGYNDICFSDYARKHIDRMIDRGQQRNARNYELALQHMERFAGTTKVMFSHLTSNFVNRWIESMEQTHRAKEMYPICMRQVFKAAQVEMNDYDNGIIRIKTNPWVKVKIPKADRTEKLAITPEACRAFFSFPLPDSKMKYPLMELGRDVAMMVLCLAGIN
;
A
#
# COMPACT_ATOMS: atom_id res chain seq x y z
N HIS A 1 34.49 9.72 -21.80
CA HIS A 1 35.18 10.89 -21.21
C HIS A 1 34.12 11.88 -20.76
N TRP A 2 34.12 12.20 -19.44
CA TRP A 2 33.29 13.25 -18.91
C TRP A 2 33.87 14.62 -19.24
N THR A 3 33.06 15.50 -19.78
CA THR A 3 33.48 16.88 -19.99
C THR A 3 33.43 17.66 -18.68
N VAL A 4 34.13 18.81 -18.60
CA VAL A 4 34.07 19.71 -17.44
C VAL A 4 32.62 20.15 -17.17
N LYS A 5 31.81 20.29 -18.23
CA LYS A 5 30.39 20.63 -18.12
C LYS A 5 29.61 19.48 -17.49
N ASP A 6 29.85 18.22 -17.89
CA ASP A 6 29.20 17.05 -17.32
C ASP A 6 29.52 16.90 -15.83
N ILE A 7 30.77 17.16 -15.44
CA ILE A 7 31.20 17.14 -14.04
C ILE A 7 30.54 18.29 -13.27
N THR A 8 30.50 19.50 -13.85
CA THR A 8 29.88 20.66 -13.21
C THR A 8 28.37 20.46 -13.05
N ASP A 9 27.70 19.91 -14.05
CA ASP A 9 26.28 19.63 -14.02
C ASP A 9 25.97 18.47 -13.03
N TYR A 10 26.86 17.45 -12.95
CA TYR A 10 26.80 16.40 -11.94
C TYR A 10 26.98 16.96 -10.54
N LEU A 11 27.98 17.79 -10.31
CA LEU A 11 28.22 18.45 -9.00
C LEU A 11 27.09 19.42 -8.62
N LYS A 12 26.49 20.10 -9.59
CA LYS A 12 25.34 21.00 -9.36
C LYS A 12 24.03 20.24 -9.18
N SER A 13 23.85 19.10 -9.82
CA SER A 13 22.64 18.28 -9.75
C SER A 13 22.69 17.19 -8.67
N GLY A 14 23.89 16.77 -8.28
CA GLY A 14 24.11 15.52 -7.58
C GLY A 14 24.00 15.56 -6.05
N TYR A 15 23.90 16.69 -5.43
CA TYR A 15 23.96 16.73 -3.96
C TYR A 15 22.65 17.02 -3.25
N ASN A 16 21.53 17.09 -3.95
CA ASN A 16 20.22 17.16 -3.34
C ASN A 16 19.35 15.97 -3.76
N ASP A 17 19.92 14.74 -3.71
CA ASP A 17 19.09 13.55 -3.85
C ASP A 17 18.16 13.47 -2.63
N ILE A 18 16.87 13.56 -2.90
CA ILE A 18 15.87 13.60 -1.86
C ILE A 18 15.59 12.18 -1.42
N CYS A 19 15.55 11.94 -0.11
CA CYS A 19 15.20 10.64 0.44
C CYS A 19 13.69 10.40 0.28
N PHE A 20 13.33 9.43 -0.57
CA PHE A 20 11.95 9.00 -0.78
C PHE A 20 11.36 8.40 0.50
N SER A 21 12.14 7.57 1.21
CA SER A 21 11.68 6.95 2.45
C SER A 21 11.28 7.98 3.51
N ASP A 22 12.07 9.04 3.69
CA ASP A 22 11.78 10.09 4.67
C ASP A 22 10.53 10.89 4.27
N TYR A 23 10.37 11.17 2.97
CA TYR A 23 9.16 11.79 2.47
C TYR A 23 7.93 10.90 2.68
N ALA A 24 8.05 9.60 2.39
CA ALA A 24 6.97 8.64 2.57
C ALA A 24 6.51 8.55 4.03
N ARG A 25 7.45 8.54 4.99
CA ARG A 25 7.12 8.56 6.42
C ARG A 25 6.34 9.83 6.79
N LYS A 26 6.80 11.00 6.37
CA LYS A 26 6.07 12.26 6.59
C LYS A 26 4.67 12.26 5.96
N HIS A 27 4.53 11.65 4.79
CA HIS A 27 3.23 11.51 4.14
C HIS A 27 2.29 10.61 4.95
N ILE A 28 2.81 9.49 5.47
CA ILE A 28 2.07 8.54 6.34
C ILE A 28 1.64 9.24 7.63
N ASP A 29 2.53 9.99 8.28
CA ASP A 29 2.23 10.75 9.50
C ASP A 29 1.09 11.75 9.26
N ARG A 30 1.13 12.49 8.14
CA ARG A 30 0.02 13.38 7.74
C ARG A 30 -1.30 12.65 7.51
N MET A 31 -1.28 11.40 7.04
CA MET A 31 -2.49 10.58 6.91
C MET A 31 -3.04 10.18 8.28
N ILE A 32 -2.17 9.85 9.24
CA ILE A 32 -2.55 9.53 10.62
C ILE A 32 -3.20 10.75 11.28
N ASP A 33 -2.59 11.93 11.15
CA ASP A 33 -3.10 13.20 11.68
C ASP A 33 -4.50 13.54 11.15
N ARG A 34 -4.79 13.13 9.90
CA ARG A 34 -6.11 13.27 9.26
C ARG A 34 -7.12 12.17 9.64
N GLY A 35 -6.78 11.29 10.60
CA GLY A 35 -7.66 10.20 11.04
C GLY A 35 -7.70 8.99 10.10
N GLN A 36 -6.77 8.87 9.15
CA GLN A 36 -6.74 7.80 8.14
C GLN A 36 -5.87 6.59 8.56
N GLN A 37 -5.88 6.20 9.85
CA GLN A 37 -4.97 5.19 10.41
C GLN A 37 -4.99 3.87 9.65
N ARG A 38 -6.19 3.37 9.29
CA ARG A 38 -6.33 2.11 8.57
C ARG A 38 -5.66 2.15 7.19
N ASN A 39 -5.77 3.27 6.49
CA ASN A 39 -5.14 3.46 5.20
C ASN A 39 -3.63 3.70 5.34
N ALA A 40 -3.22 4.53 6.29
CA ALA A 40 -1.81 4.81 6.61
C ALA A 40 -1.02 3.51 6.86
N ARG A 41 -1.63 2.52 7.54
CA ARG A 41 -1.02 1.21 7.77
C ARG A 41 -0.65 0.49 6.48
N ASN A 42 -1.46 0.58 5.43
CA ASN A 42 -1.15 -0.01 4.13
C ASN A 42 0.07 0.64 3.48
N TYR A 43 0.20 1.97 3.60
CA TYR A 43 1.36 2.71 3.10
C TYR A 43 2.62 2.38 3.87
N GLU A 44 2.52 2.24 5.19
CA GLU A 44 3.63 1.82 6.05
C GLU A 44 4.15 0.43 5.66
N LEU A 45 3.26 -0.55 5.50
CA LEU A 45 3.62 -1.90 5.07
C LEU A 45 4.26 -1.91 3.68
N ALA A 46 3.74 -1.09 2.76
CA ALA A 46 4.29 -0.96 1.41
C ALA A 46 5.70 -0.37 1.43
N LEU A 47 5.93 0.67 2.25
CA LEU A 47 7.25 1.29 2.42
C LEU A 47 8.25 0.30 3.04
N GLN A 48 7.88 -0.38 4.12
CA GLN A 48 8.72 -1.39 4.77
C GLN A 48 9.10 -2.52 3.80
N HIS A 49 8.17 -2.94 2.95
CA HIS A 49 8.44 -3.97 1.95
C HIS A 49 9.43 -3.45 0.88
N MET A 50 9.25 -2.22 0.42
CA MET A 50 10.17 -1.60 -0.55
C MET A 50 11.58 -1.43 0.02
N GLU A 51 11.71 -0.96 1.26
CA GLU A 51 12.98 -0.79 1.96
C GLU A 51 13.69 -2.14 2.16
N ARG A 52 12.94 -3.17 2.54
CA ARG A 52 13.50 -4.54 2.66
C ARG A 52 14.01 -5.05 1.32
N PHE A 53 13.26 -4.83 0.25
CA PHE A 53 13.70 -5.19 -1.11
C PHE A 53 14.94 -4.40 -1.56
N ALA A 54 15.01 -3.13 -1.21
CA ALA A 54 16.17 -2.27 -1.51
C ALA A 54 17.40 -2.59 -0.64
N GLY A 55 17.24 -3.32 0.47
CA GLY A 55 18.29 -3.58 1.45
C GLY A 55 18.71 -2.34 2.26
N THR A 56 17.88 -1.30 2.27
CA THR A 56 18.16 -0.03 2.97
C THR A 56 16.87 0.64 3.43
N THR A 57 16.93 1.32 4.57
CA THR A 57 15.84 2.15 5.10
C THR A 57 15.83 3.57 4.53
N LYS A 58 16.78 3.90 3.66
CA LYS A 58 16.91 5.20 2.98
C LYS A 58 16.93 5.01 1.47
N VAL A 59 15.75 4.78 0.90
CA VAL A 59 15.58 4.74 -0.55
C VAL A 59 15.53 6.16 -1.07
N MET A 60 16.42 6.50 -2.01
CA MET A 60 16.47 7.83 -2.62
C MET A 60 15.59 7.89 -3.87
N PHE A 61 15.13 9.08 -4.28
CA PHE A 61 14.36 9.23 -5.52
C PHE A 61 15.15 8.78 -6.76
N SER A 62 16.48 8.96 -6.78
CA SER A 62 17.36 8.48 -7.85
C SER A 62 17.40 6.95 -7.97
N HIS A 63 17.20 6.23 -6.87
CA HIS A 63 17.14 4.76 -6.87
C HIS A 63 15.84 4.23 -7.48
N LEU A 64 14.77 5.02 -7.48
CA LEU A 64 13.47 4.64 -8.02
C LEU A 64 13.48 4.70 -9.55
N THR A 65 14.10 3.73 -10.18
CA THR A 65 14.03 3.54 -11.62
C THR A 65 12.89 2.61 -12.01
N SER A 66 12.42 2.66 -13.26
CA SER A 66 11.39 1.73 -13.75
C SER A 66 11.81 0.27 -13.61
N ASN A 67 13.11 -0.03 -13.78
CA ASN A 67 13.66 -1.37 -13.59
C ASN A 67 13.59 -1.81 -12.12
N PHE A 68 13.98 -0.91 -11.18
CA PHE A 68 13.86 -1.19 -9.75
C PHE A 68 12.41 -1.49 -9.37
N VAL A 69 11.47 -0.65 -9.81
CA VAL A 69 10.05 -0.82 -9.47
C VAL A 69 9.47 -2.11 -10.05
N ASN A 70 9.81 -2.46 -11.30
CA ASN A 70 9.36 -3.72 -11.91
C ASN A 70 9.88 -4.93 -11.14
N ARG A 71 11.17 -4.99 -10.83
CA ARG A 71 11.75 -6.10 -10.04
C ARG A 71 11.16 -6.18 -8.63
N TRP A 72 10.86 -5.03 -8.03
CA TRP A 72 10.17 -4.99 -6.74
C TRP A 72 8.76 -5.58 -6.84
N ILE A 73 7.99 -5.24 -7.88
CA ILE A 73 6.66 -5.81 -8.14
C ILE A 73 6.76 -7.32 -8.40
N GLU A 74 7.70 -7.77 -9.22
CA GLU A 74 7.95 -9.19 -9.50
C GLU A 74 8.25 -9.99 -8.23
N SER A 75 8.94 -9.39 -7.26
CA SER A 75 9.20 -10.05 -5.96
C SER A 75 7.94 -10.35 -5.14
N MET A 76 6.80 -9.75 -5.52
CA MET A 76 5.50 -9.92 -4.86
C MET A 76 4.51 -10.77 -5.67
N GLU A 77 4.93 -11.36 -6.80
CA GLU A 77 4.04 -12.06 -7.73
C GLU A 77 3.19 -13.15 -7.04
N GLN A 78 3.77 -13.86 -6.08
CA GLN A 78 3.10 -14.91 -5.32
C GLN A 78 2.11 -14.38 -4.26
N THR A 79 2.00 -13.07 -4.08
CA THR A 79 1.06 -12.49 -3.11
C THR A 79 -0.29 -12.21 -3.76
N HIS A 80 -1.40 -12.49 -3.04
CA HIS A 80 -2.74 -12.28 -3.57
C HIS A 80 -3.09 -10.79 -3.74
N ARG A 81 -2.76 -9.96 -2.78
CA ARG A 81 -3.19 -8.56 -2.72
C ARG A 81 -2.04 -7.56 -2.72
N ALA A 82 -0.91 -7.89 -2.11
CA ALA A 82 0.20 -6.96 -1.94
C ALA A 82 0.80 -6.52 -3.28
N LYS A 83 0.85 -7.41 -4.29
CA LYS A 83 1.33 -7.13 -5.65
C LYS A 83 0.62 -5.97 -6.34
N GLU A 84 -0.63 -5.68 -5.97
CA GLU A 84 -1.39 -4.53 -6.48
C GLU A 84 -1.31 -3.35 -5.51
N MET A 85 -1.61 -3.60 -4.24
CA MET A 85 -1.81 -2.55 -3.24
C MET A 85 -0.52 -1.78 -2.94
N TYR A 86 0.61 -2.47 -2.74
CA TYR A 86 1.86 -1.81 -2.37
C TYR A 86 2.39 -0.87 -3.46
N PRO A 87 2.45 -1.29 -4.74
CA PRO A 87 2.85 -0.38 -5.82
C PRO A 87 1.91 0.82 -5.96
N ILE A 88 0.61 0.64 -5.77
CA ILE A 88 -0.35 1.75 -5.79
C ILE A 88 -0.04 2.75 -4.68
N CYS A 89 0.19 2.30 -3.44
CA CYS A 89 0.54 3.16 -2.33
C CYS A 89 1.81 3.98 -2.62
N MET A 90 2.88 3.32 -3.04
CA MET A 90 4.16 4.00 -3.31
C MET A 90 4.08 4.93 -4.52
N ARG A 91 3.30 4.59 -5.55
CA ARG A 91 3.02 5.49 -6.68
C ARG A 91 2.28 6.75 -6.24
N GLN A 92 1.33 6.64 -5.31
CA GLN A 92 0.62 7.81 -4.78
C GLN A 92 1.55 8.72 -3.97
N VAL A 93 2.40 8.15 -3.12
CA VAL A 93 3.43 8.90 -2.40
C VAL A 93 4.36 9.63 -3.36
N PHE A 94 4.82 8.93 -4.42
CA PHE A 94 5.68 9.51 -5.43
C PHE A 94 5.02 10.70 -6.15
N LYS A 95 3.75 10.55 -6.55
CA LYS A 95 2.98 11.63 -7.18
C LYS A 95 2.80 12.82 -6.24
N ALA A 96 2.49 12.56 -4.96
CA ALA A 96 2.36 13.62 -3.97
C ALA A 96 3.68 14.39 -3.81
N ALA A 97 4.82 13.68 -3.79
CA ALA A 97 6.13 14.30 -3.72
C ALA A 97 6.43 15.15 -4.96
N GLN A 98 6.10 14.68 -6.16
CA GLN A 98 6.28 15.47 -7.39
C GLN A 98 5.48 16.77 -7.35
N VAL A 99 4.23 16.71 -6.89
CA VAL A 99 3.36 17.91 -6.81
C VAL A 99 3.88 18.88 -5.74
N GLU A 100 4.36 18.37 -4.60
CA GLU A 100 4.82 19.22 -3.48
C GLU A 100 6.20 19.83 -3.72
N MET A 101 7.09 19.10 -4.42
CA MET A 101 8.50 19.50 -4.54
C MET A 101 8.86 20.14 -5.88
N ASN A 102 8.04 19.92 -6.92
CA ASN A 102 8.24 20.55 -8.21
C ASN A 102 7.38 21.80 -8.31
N ASP A 103 7.99 22.90 -8.65
CA ASP A 103 7.33 24.16 -8.99
C ASP A 103 7.44 24.35 -10.51
N TYR A 104 6.40 23.92 -11.20
CA TYR A 104 6.36 23.97 -12.67
C TYR A 104 6.19 25.40 -13.19
N ASP A 105 5.57 26.28 -12.41
CA ASP A 105 5.33 27.69 -12.79
C ASP A 105 6.63 28.48 -12.83
N ASN A 106 7.54 28.17 -11.88
CA ASN A 106 8.86 28.79 -11.81
C ASN A 106 9.97 27.93 -12.44
N GLY A 107 9.62 26.80 -13.08
CA GLY A 107 10.59 25.92 -13.73
C GLY A 107 11.53 25.17 -12.78
N ILE A 108 11.19 25.09 -11.48
CA ILE A 108 12.00 24.39 -10.48
C ILE A 108 11.54 22.93 -10.42
N ILE A 109 12.28 22.03 -11.07
CA ILE A 109 11.97 20.62 -11.09
C ILE A 109 13.02 19.86 -10.27
N ARG A 110 12.64 19.44 -9.06
CA ARG A 110 13.50 18.66 -8.16
C ARG A 110 13.45 17.16 -8.46
N ILE A 111 12.25 16.62 -8.76
CA ILE A 111 12.01 15.22 -9.13
C ILE A 111 11.79 15.18 -10.64
N LYS A 112 12.87 14.94 -11.39
CA LYS A 112 12.89 15.01 -12.87
C LYS A 112 12.33 13.74 -13.53
N THR A 113 12.48 12.59 -12.90
CA THR A 113 12.12 11.29 -13.46
C THR A 113 10.83 10.76 -12.87
N ASN A 114 10.06 10.04 -13.67
CA ASN A 114 8.88 9.32 -13.21
C ASN A 114 8.99 7.84 -13.61
N PRO A 115 9.41 6.97 -12.69
CA PRO A 115 9.57 5.54 -12.98
C PRO A 115 8.27 4.84 -13.31
N TRP A 116 7.14 5.36 -12.83
CA TRP A 116 5.83 4.73 -12.93
C TRP A 116 5.19 4.80 -14.32
N VAL A 117 5.69 5.63 -15.21
CA VAL A 117 5.16 5.77 -16.59
C VAL A 117 5.24 4.45 -17.36
N LYS A 118 6.33 3.69 -17.17
CA LYS A 118 6.59 2.42 -17.86
C LYS A 118 6.27 1.18 -16.99
N VAL A 119 5.65 1.36 -15.83
CA VAL A 119 5.36 0.28 -14.89
C VAL A 119 3.90 -0.13 -14.98
N LYS A 120 3.67 -1.41 -15.26
CA LYS A 120 2.33 -2.00 -15.24
C LYS A 120 2.12 -2.69 -13.88
N ILE A 121 1.20 -2.16 -13.09
CA ILE A 121 0.85 -2.77 -11.81
C ILE A 121 -0.11 -3.93 -12.06
N PRO A 122 0.21 -5.16 -11.58
CA PRO A 122 -0.68 -6.30 -11.71
C PRO A 122 -1.94 -6.10 -10.86
N LYS A 123 -3.02 -6.75 -11.24
CA LYS A 123 -4.24 -6.77 -10.42
C LYS A 123 -4.11 -7.83 -9.32
N ALA A 124 -4.74 -7.54 -8.18
CA ALA A 124 -4.92 -8.54 -7.13
C ALA A 124 -5.74 -9.73 -7.63
N ASP A 125 -5.48 -10.90 -7.05
CA ASP A 125 -6.26 -12.08 -7.36
C ASP A 125 -7.70 -11.87 -6.88
N ARG A 126 -8.65 -12.32 -7.68
CA ARG A 126 -10.06 -12.28 -7.27
C ARG A 126 -10.26 -13.29 -6.15
N THR A 127 -10.78 -12.81 -5.04
CA THR A 127 -11.24 -13.73 -3.98
C THR A 127 -12.48 -14.45 -4.48
N GLU A 128 -12.42 -15.76 -4.59
CA GLU A 128 -13.61 -16.55 -4.81
C GLU A 128 -14.54 -16.39 -3.61
N LYS A 129 -15.72 -15.87 -3.86
CA LYS A 129 -16.77 -15.83 -2.86
C LYS A 129 -17.45 -17.19 -2.85
N LEU A 130 -17.09 -18.03 -1.90
CA LEU A 130 -17.78 -19.29 -1.67
C LEU A 130 -19.11 -18.98 -0.98
N ALA A 131 -20.20 -19.26 -1.65
CA ALA A 131 -21.51 -19.21 -1.01
C ALA A 131 -21.66 -20.42 -0.07
N ILE A 132 -22.13 -20.17 1.13
CA ILE A 132 -22.49 -21.25 2.07
C ILE A 132 -23.69 -22.01 1.50
N THR A 133 -23.65 -23.33 1.54
CA THR A 133 -24.81 -24.14 1.08
C THR A 133 -25.97 -24.00 2.07
N PRO A 134 -27.23 -24.19 1.63
CA PRO A 134 -28.38 -24.15 2.54
C PRO A 134 -28.27 -25.14 3.71
N GLU A 135 -27.68 -26.31 3.46
CA GLU A 135 -27.44 -27.36 4.45
C GLU A 135 -26.44 -26.89 5.51
N ALA A 136 -25.29 -26.33 5.06
CA ALA A 136 -24.27 -25.80 5.95
C ALA A 136 -24.78 -24.59 6.73
N CYS A 137 -25.63 -23.76 6.11
CA CYS A 137 -26.29 -22.64 6.77
C CYS A 137 -27.23 -23.14 7.90
N ARG A 138 -28.08 -24.12 7.61
CA ARG A 138 -28.94 -24.74 8.62
C ARG A 138 -28.13 -25.37 9.76
N ALA A 139 -27.08 -26.14 9.43
CA ALA A 139 -26.19 -26.73 10.41
C ALA A 139 -25.54 -25.69 11.32
N PHE A 140 -25.08 -24.58 10.77
CA PHE A 140 -24.48 -23.48 11.54
C PHE A 140 -25.48 -22.89 12.57
N PHE A 141 -26.72 -22.63 12.16
CA PHE A 141 -27.72 -22.03 13.05
C PHE A 141 -28.34 -23.01 14.05
N SER A 142 -28.36 -24.31 13.75
CA SER A 142 -28.83 -25.37 14.65
C SER A 142 -27.75 -25.95 15.56
N PHE A 143 -26.46 -25.56 15.36
CA PHE A 143 -25.36 -26.08 16.17
C PHE A 143 -25.52 -25.67 17.65
N PRO A 144 -25.47 -26.64 18.59
CA PRO A 144 -25.57 -26.33 20.00
C PRO A 144 -24.35 -25.52 20.44
N LEU A 145 -24.60 -24.35 21.01
CA LEU A 145 -23.53 -23.53 21.56
C LEU A 145 -23.13 -24.04 22.95
N PRO A 146 -21.84 -24.07 23.29
CA PRO A 146 -21.40 -24.42 24.63
C PRO A 146 -21.88 -23.37 25.64
N ASP A 147 -22.21 -23.80 26.86
CA ASP A 147 -22.57 -22.91 27.94
C ASP A 147 -21.45 -21.91 28.22
N SER A 148 -21.77 -20.62 28.08
CA SER A 148 -20.82 -19.56 28.33
C SER A 148 -20.92 -19.11 29.78
N LYS A 149 -19.82 -19.17 30.54
CA LYS A 149 -19.68 -18.57 31.87
C LYS A 149 -19.41 -17.05 31.79
N MET A 150 -19.33 -16.48 30.59
CA MET A 150 -19.08 -15.07 30.39
C MET A 150 -20.37 -14.26 30.62
N LYS A 151 -20.23 -13.05 31.18
CA LYS A 151 -21.32 -12.09 31.35
C LYS A 151 -22.03 -11.75 30.02
N TYR A 152 -21.31 -11.84 28.93
CA TYR A 152 -21.81 -11.65 27.55
C TYR A 152 -21.45 -12.86 26.71
N PRO A 153 -22.38 -13.68 26.26
CA PRO A 153 -22.14 -14.87 25.46
C PRO A 153 -21.82 -14.46 24.01
N LEU A 154 -20.53 -14.23 23.72
CA LEU A 154 -20.06 -13.75 22.42
C LEU A 154 -20.44 -14.70 21.26
N MET A 155 -20.55 -16.00 21.52
CA MET A 155 -20.92 -16.96 20.48
C MET A 155 -22.40 -16.83 20.11
N GLU A 156 -23.30 -16.65 21.09
CA GLU A 156 -24.72 -16.37 20.84
C GLU A 156 -24.89 -15.07 20.07
N LEU A 157 -24.25 -13.98 20.55
CA LEU A 157 -24.28 -12.69 19.88
C LEU A 157 -23.76 -12.79 18.45
N GLY A 158 -22.67 -13.53 18.22
CA GLY A 158 -22.11 -13.74 16.88
C GLY A 158 -23.09 -14.46 15.95
N ARG A 159 -23.79 -15.50 16.46
CA ARG A 159 -24.82 -16.22 15.71
C ARG A 159 -26.02 -15.32 15.40
N ASP A 160 -26.47 -14.53 16.37
CA ASP A 160 -27.63 -13.62 16.21
C ASP A 160 -27.31 -12.51 15.20
N VAL A 161 -26.10 -11.95 15.24
CA VAL A 161 -25.62 -11.00 14.22
C VAL A 161 -25.57 -11.63 12.83
N ALA A 162 -25.07 -12.86 12.72
CA ALA A 162 -25.04 -13.58 11.45
C ALA A 162 -26.45 -13.84 10.91
N MET A 163 -27.39 -14.22 11.76
CA MET A 163 -28.80 -14.40 11.42
C MET A 163 -29.44 -13.09 10.94
N MET A 164 -29.21 -12.00 11.67
CA MET A 164 -29.71 -10.69 11.32
C MET A 164 -29.18 -10.23 9.95
N VAL A 165 -27.88 -10.38 9.70
CA VAL A 165 -27.27 -10.04 8.43
C VAL A 165 -27.87 -10.88 7.29
N LEU A 166 -28.11 -12.18 7.52
CA LEU A 166 -28.75 -13.06 6.54
C LEU A 166 -30.19 -12.61 6.24
N CYS A 167 -30.99 -12.32 7.27
CA CYS A 167 -32.37 -11.89 7.13
C CYS A 167 -32.49 -10.51 6.44
N LEU A 168 -31.51 -9.62 6.65
CA LEU A 168 -31.45 -8.30 6.02
C LEU A 168 -30.75 -8.32 4.65
N ALA A 169 -30.61 -9.50 4.02
CA ALA A 169 -29.96 -9.66 2.71
C ALA A 169 -28.53 -9.09 2.64
N GLY A 170 -27.81 -9.16 3.75
CA GLY A 170 -26.42 -8.72 3.82
C GLY A 170 -26.24 -7.20 3.86
N ILE A 171 -27.23 -6.45 4.27
CA ILE A 171 -27.09 -5.00 4.51
C ILE A 171 -26.17 -4.83 5.73
N ASN A 172 -24.99 -4.25 5.49
CA ASN A 172 -23.99 -3.88 6.50
C ASN A 172 -24.03 -2.38 6.75
#